data_f6fd87aadb0a8ec5d56dc172ce2e38bf
#
_entry.id   f6fd87aadb0a8ec5d56dc172ce2e38bf
#
_cell.length_a   1.000
_cell.length_b   1.000
_cell.length_c   1.000
_cell.angle_alpha   90.00
_cell.angle_beta   90.00
_cell.angle_gamma   90.00
#
_symmetry.space_group_name_H-M   'P 1'
#
loop_
_entity.id
_entity.type
_entity.pdbx_description
1 polymer ?
#
loop_
_entity_poly.entity_id
_entity_poly.type
_entity_poly.pdbx_seq_one_letter_code
_entity_poly.pdbx_strand_id
1 'polypeptide(L)'
;MTRRRKLALFALLIAAAPAAAQEPEWRTAPEYDVLLAPFEYQPDPIRLAAGRAVKLRFVNQGRATLSFAAPGFFRAARIRSRDGDDLRDGHFRLAPGERRTIALVPAPGRYRVRSGNLVHRLLGMSARIVVE
;
A
#
# COMPACT_ATOMS: atom_id res chain seq x y z
N MET A 1 63.96 -5.81 -29.65
CA MET A 1 63.01 -6.65 -28.95
C MET A 1 61.95 -5.76 -28.36
N THR A 2 60.81 -5.69 -28.99
CA THR A 2 59.67 -4.89 -28.54
C THR A 2 58.76 -5.75 -27.67
N ARG A 3 58.78 -5.53 -26.37
CA ARG A 3 57.80 -6.13 -25.45
C ARG A 3 56.46 -5.45 -25.66
N ARG A 4 55.56 -6.11 -26.34
CA ARG A 4 54.15 -5.69 -26.38
C ARG A 4 53.53 -5.88 -25.00
N ARG A 5 53.32 -4.79 -24.27
CA ARG A 5 52.49 -4.81 -23.06
C ARG A 5 51.03 -5.02 -23.48
N LYS A 6 50.47 -6.16 -23.18
CA LYS A 6 49.05 -6.39 -23.33
C LYS A 6 48.35 -5.60 -22.21
N LEU A 7 47.70 -4.51 -22.56
CA LEU A 7 46.75 -3.84 -21.68
C LEU A 7 45.52 -4.76 -21.57
N ALA A 8 45.36 -5.40 -20.42
CA ALA A 8 44.11 -6.06 -20.08
C ALA A 8 43.10 -4.99 -19.70
N LEU A 9 42.16 -4.72 -20.59
CA LEU A 9 40.98 -3.90 -20.27
C LEU A 9 40.09 -4.73 -19.36
N PHE A 10 40.10 -4.47 -18.05
CA PHE A 10 39.09 -4.97 -17.15
C PHE A 10 37.83 -4.12 -17.36
N ALA A 11 36.87 -4.63 -18.12
CA ALA A 11 35.56 -4.06 -18.20
C ALA A 11 34.85 -4.35 -16.84
N LEU A 12 34.71 -3.32 -16.01
CA LEU A 12 33.94 -3.38 -14.80
C LEU A 12 32.47 -3.44 -15.19
N LEU A 13 31.88 -4.64 -15.21
CA LEU A 13 30.45 -4.83 -15.36
C LEU A 13 29.79 -4.41 -14.06
N ILE A 14 29.30 -3.17 -14.00
CA ILE A 14 28.42 -2.72 -12.93
C ILE A 14 27.05 -3.32 -13.24
N ALA A 15 26.71 -4.43 -12.58
CA ALA A 15 25.37 -4.97 -12.61
C ALA A 15 24.48 -4.03 -11.79
N ALA A 16 23.64 -3.22 -12.46
CA ALA A 16 22.60 -2.46 -11.79
C ALA A 16 21.57 -3.45 -11.21
N ALA A 17 21.34 -3.42 -9.89
CA ALA A 17 20.29 -4.20 -9.28
C ALA A 17 18.93 -3.72 -9.84
N PRO A 18 17.97 -4.66 -10.12
CA PRO A 18 16.63 -4.28 -10.57
C PRO A 18 15.99 -3.32 -9.57
N ALA A 19 15.36 -2.24 -10.03
CA ALA A 19 14.68 -1.26 -9.17
C ALA A 19 13.67 -1.90 -8.22
N ALA A 20 13.05 -3.03 -8.62
CA ALA A 20 12.13 -3.81 -7.80
C ALA A 20 12.77 -4.49 -6.58
N ALA A 21 14.11 -4.63 -6.54
CA ALA A 21 14.84 -5.23 -5.41
C ALA A 21 15.19 -4.21 -4.33
N GLN A 22 15.02 -2.91 -4.59
CA GLN A 22 15.30 -1.86 -3.62
C GLN A 22 14.12 -1.68 -2.65
N GLU A 23 14.44 -1.61 -1.36
CA GLU A 23 13.44 -1.29 -0.34
C GLU A 23 13.01 0.17 -0.49
N PRO A 24 11.70 0.47 -0.55
CA PRO A 24 11.22 1.84 -0.58
C PRO A 24 11.63 2.64 0.65
N GLU A 25 11.80 3.96 0.48
CA GLU A 25 12.06 4.86 1.61
C GLU A 25 10.75 5.13 2.37
N TRP A 26 10.46 4.27 3.34
CA TRP A 26 9.22 4.34 4.13
C TRP A 26 9.14 5.56 5.05
N ARG A 27 10.29 6.03 5.54
CA ARG A 27 10.33 7.12 6.52
C ARG A 27 9.84 8.44 5.95
N THR A 28 10.18 8.70 4.69
CA THR A 28 9.84 9.95 4.00
C THR A 28 8.60 9.83 3.12
N ALA A 29 7.98 8.65 3.07
CA ALA A 29 6.75 8.47 2.31
C ALA A 29 5.64 9.38 2.84
N PRO A 30 4.89 10.07 1.96
CA PRO A 30 3.80 10.94 2.39
C PRO A 30 2.70 10.16 3.08
N GLU A 31 2.03 10.80 4.04
CA GLU A 31 0.87 10.24 4.72
C GLU A 31 -0.41 10.60 3.98
N TYR A 32 -1.36 9.68 3.99
CA TYR A 32 -2.67 9.83 3.39
C TYR A 32 -3.71 9.26 4.33
N ASP A 33 -4.64 10.10 4.77
CA ASP A 33 -5.67 9.71 5.74
C ASP A 33 -6.86 9.05 5.05
N VAL A 34 -7.25 7.89 5.56
CA VAL A 34 -8.47 7.19 5.20
C VAL A 34 -9.34 7.08 6.44
N LEU A 35 -10.46 7.77 6.42
CA LEU A 35 -11.38 7.82 7.55
C LEU A 35 -12.47 6.77 7.39
N LEU A 36 -12.68 5.97 8.43
CA LEU A 36 -13.79 5.04 8.52
C LEU A 36 -14.85 5.70 9.40
N ALA A 37 -15.99 6.01 8.80
CA ALA A 37 -17.15 6.56 9.47
C ALA A 37 -18.32 5.58 9.38
N PRO A 38 -19.40 5.75 10.15
CA PRO A 38 -20.58 4.91 10.01
C PRO A 38 -21.09 4.94 8.56
N PHE A 39 -21.12 3.74 7.92
CA PHE A 39 -21.60 3.51 6.56
C PHE A 39 -20.82 4.18 5.42
N GLU A 40 -19.66 4.77 5.70
CA GLU A 40 -18.85 5.40 4.65
C GLU A 40 -17.35 5.33 4.91
N TYR A 41 -16.59 5.42 3.84
CA TYR A 41 -15.14 5.64 3.86
C TYR A 41 -14.84 6.99 3.21
N GLN A 42 -13.91 7.74 3.78
CA GLN A 42 -13.51 9.04 3.26
C GLN A 42 -12.00 9.13 3.04
N PRO A 43 -11.56 9.67 1.91
CA PRO A 43 -12.35 10.10 0.75
C PRO A 43 -12.86 8.91 -0.07
N ASP A 44 -13.83 9.14 -0.91
CA ASP A 44 -14.31 8.18 -1.90
C ASP A 44 -14.44 8.89 -3.27
N PRO A 45 -13.67 8.50 -4.27
CA PRO A 45 -12.65 7.46 -4.28
C PRO A 45 -11.38 7.87 -3.53
N ILE A 46 -10.64 6.86 -3.06
CA ILE A 46 -9.29 7.03 -2.55
C ILE A 46 -8.35 7.06 -3.76
N ARG A 47 -7.69 8.20 -4.00
CA ARG A 47 -6.80 8.37 -5.17
C ARG A 47 -5.34 8.33 -4.76
N LEU A 48 -4.57 7.43 -5.36
CA LEU A 48 -3.16 7.23 -5.05
C LEU A 48 -2.33 7.26 -6.34
N ALA A 49 -1.06 7.63 -6.20
CA ALA A 49 -0.10 7.61 -7.30
C ALA A 49 0.54 6.23 -7.43
N ALA A 50 0.45 5.63 -8.61
CA ALA A 50 1.03 4.33 -8.90
C ALA A 50 2.55 4.34 -8.74
N GLY A 51 3.11 3.30 -8.12
CA GLY A 51 4.54 3.13 -7.98
C GLY A 51 5.23 4.04 -6.96
N ARG A 52 4.48 4.85 -6.23
CA ARG A 52 5.02 5.74 -5.19
C ARG A 52 4.66 5.26 -3.80
N ALA A 53 5.65 5.14 -2.94
CA ALA A 53 5.44 4.77 -1.55
C ALA A 53 4.53 5.79 -0.84
N VAL A 54 3.58 5.29 -0.08
CA VAL A 54 2.63 6.07 0.71
C VAL A 54 2.37 5.40 2.05
N LYS A 55 2.13 6.17 3.08
CA LYS A 55 1.65 5.69 4.38
C LYS A 55 0.16 5.96 4.47
N LEU A 56 -0.65 4.94 4.35
CA LEU A 56 -2.10 5.04 4.54
C LEU A 56 -2.41 4.97 6.03
N ARG A 57 -2.96 6.03 6.57
CA ARG A 57 -3.39 6.09 7.96
C ARG A 57 -4.90 5.94 8.03
N PHE A 58 -5.34 4.79 8.51
CA PHE A 58 -6.76 4.48 8.71
C PHE A 58 -7.17 4.89 10.10
N VAL A 59 -8.28 5.59 10.22
CA VAL A 59 -8.82 6.07 11.49
C VAL A 59 -10.29 5.73 11.58
N ASN A 60 -10.71 5.01 12.63
CA ASN A 60 -12.11 4.77 12.91
C ASN A 60 -12.69 5.96 13.70
N GLN A 61 -13.54 6.75 13.06
CA GLN A 61 -14.23 7.88 13.66
C GLN A 61 -15.61 7.53 14.17
N GLY A 62 -16.01 6.28 14.05
CA GLY A 62 -17.31 5.79 14.52
C GLY A 62 -17.29 5.37 15.99
N ARG A 63 -18.45 4.91 16.46
CA ARG A 63 -18.64 4.39 17.81
C ARG A 63 -18.69 2.87 17.90
N ALA A 64 -18.61 2.21 16.77
CA ALA A 64 -18.57 0.75 16.65
C ALA A 64 -17.29 0.30 15.95
N THR A 65 -16.93 -0.96 16.10
CA THR A 65 -15.85 -1.57 15.32
C THR A 65 -16.20 -1.52 13.84
N LEU A 66 -15.30 -0.98 13.04
CA LEU A 66 -15.44 -0.89 11.59
C LEU A 66 -14.34 -1.70 10.91
N SER A 67 -14.62 -2.21 9.73
CA SER A 67 -13.68 -3.00 8.95
C SER A 67 -13.38 -2.37 7.60
N PHE A 68 -12.20 -2.68 7.07
CA PHE A 68 -11.76 -2.26 5.76
C PHE A 68 -11.26 -3.49 5.02
N ALA A 69 -11.90 -3.83 3.92
CA ALA A 69 -11.53 -4.97 3.10
C ALA A 69 -11.28 -4.53 1.65
N ALA A 70 -10.06 -4.68 1.21
CA ALA A 70 -9.65 -4.39 -0.17
C ALA A 70 -8.62 -5.43 -0.64
N PRO A 71 -9.02 -6.72 -0.75
CA PRO A 71 -8.07 -7.80 -1.00
C PRO A 71 -7.31 -7.64 -2.31
N GLY A 72 -7.94 -7.18 -3.38
CA GLY A 72 -7.28 -6.94 -4.66
C GLY A 72 -6.21 -5.85 -4.57
N PHE A 73 -6.51 -4.78 -3.88
CA PHE A 73 -5.58 -3.67 -3.67
C PHE A 73 -4.35 -4.10 -2.86
N PHE A 74 -4.54 -4.73 -1.71
CA PHE A 74 -3.43 -5.16 -0.87
C PHE A 74 -2.60 -6.28 -1.49
N ARG A 75 -3.22 -7.17 -2.26
CA ARG A 75 -2.50 -8.24 -2.98
C ARG A 75 -1.60 -7.69 -4.07
N ALA A 76 -2.03 -6.67 -4.78
CA ALA A 76 -1.26 -6.05 -5.86
C ALA A 76 -0.18 -5.08 -5.36
N ALA A 77 -0.33 -4.53 -4.15
CA ALA A 77 0.60 -3.57 -3.58
C ALA A 77 1.84 -4.25 -2.99
N ARG A 78 2.95 -3.51 -2.97
CA ARG A 78 4.12 -3.89 -2.20
C ARG A 78 3.98 -3.30 -0.79
N ILE A 79 3.73 -4.12 0.20
CA ILE A 79 3.47 -3.69 1.58
C ILE A 79 4.76 -3.77 2.39
N ARG A 80 5.04 -2.76 3.22
CA ARG A 80 6.15 -2.81 4.18
C ARG A 80 5.96 -4.05 5.07
N SER A 81 7.02 -4.84 5.24
CA SER A 81 6.93 -6.18 5.83
C SER A 81 6.23 -6.21 7.20
N ARG A 82 6.55 -5.27 8.08
CA ARG A 82 5.93 -5.21 9.42
C ARG A 82 4.44 -4.87 9.41
N ASP A 83 3.92 -4.30 8.31
CA ASP A 83 2.51 -3.91 8.19
C ASP A 83 1.65 -5.01 7.55
N GLY A 84 2.29 -6.00 6.92
CA GLY A 84 1.60 -7.07 6.21
C GLY A 84 1.10 -8.20 7.10
N ASP A 85 1.70 -8.40 8.27
CA ASP A 85 1.45 -9.57 9.11
C ASP A 85 -0.01 -9.68 9.60
N ASP A 86 -0.66 -8.54 9.82
CA ASP A 86 -2.04 -8.49 10.29
C ASP A 86 -3.08 -8.30 9.18
N LEU A 87 -2.64 -8.24 7.93
CA LEU A 87 -3.52 -8.10 6.76
C LEU A 87 -3.95 -9.47 6.24
N ARG A 88 -4.69 -10.21 7.04
CA ARG A 88 -5.21 -11.51 6.62
C ARG A 88 -6.29 -11.33 5.57
N ASP A 89 -6.12 -11.99 4.42
CA ASP A 89 -7.06 -11.97 3.30
C ASP A 89 -7.41 -10.54 2.83
N GLY A 90 -6.50 -9.58 3.06
CA GLY A 90 -6.67 -8.20 2.61
C GLY A 90 -7.71 -7.40 3.38
N HIS A 91 -7.97 -7.75 4.65
CA HIS A 91 -8.88 -6.99 5.50
C HIS A 91 -8.34 -6.83 6.92
N PHE A 92 -8.86 -5.83 7.61
CA PHE A 92 -8.60 -5.60 9.03
C PHE A 92 -9.78 -4.89 9.70
N ARG A 93 -9.79 -4.88 11.02
CA ARG A 93 -10.81 -4.22 11.85
C ARG A 93 -10.16 -3.17 12.72
N LEU A 94 -10.87 -2.08 12.93
CA LEU A 94 -10.50 -1.04 13.88
C LEU A 94 -11.60 -0.85 14.92
N ALA A 95 -11.21 -0.84 16.18
CA ALA A 95 -12.08 -0.44 17.27
C ALA A 95 -12.38 1.06 17.20
N PRO A 96 -13.42 1.57 17.89
CA PRO A 96 -13.71 3.00 17.92
C PRO A 96 -12.49 3.83 18.33
N GLY A 97 -12.13 4.84 17.52
CA GLY A 97 -10.98 5.72 17.76
C GLY A 97 -9.62 5.10 17.43
N GLU A 98 -9.56 3.83 17.08
CA GLU A 98 -8.32 3.15 16.73
C GLU A 98 -7.76 3.66 15.41
N ARG A 99 -6.44 3.72 15.34
CA ARG A 99 -5.69 4.11 14.14
C ARG A 99 -4.76 3.00 13.71
N ARG A 100 -4.58 2.88 12.42
CA ARG A 100 -3.60 1.95 11.85
C ARG A 100 -2.93 2.58 10.64
N THR A 101 -1.60 2.51 10.59
CA THR A 101 -0.82 2.98 9.44
C THR A 101 -0.26 1.78 8.68
N ILE A 102 -0.49 1.75 7.39
CA ILE A 102 0.06 0.75 6.47
C ILE A 102 0.87 1.49 5.41
N ALA A 103 2.17 1.23 5.38
CA ALA A 103 3.04 1.76 4.34
C ALA A 103 3.13 0.78 3.17
N LEU A 104 2.89 1.27 1.96
CA LEU A 104 2.88 0.44 0.77
C LEU A 104 3.21 1.24 -0.49
N VAL A 105 3.53 0.52 -1.55
CA VAL A 105 3.63 1.05 -2.91
C VAL A 105 2.44 0.50 -3.69
N PRO A 106 1.46 1.34 -4.07
CA PRO A 106 0.27 0.88 -4.74
C PRO A 106 0.55 0.52 -6.21
N ALA A 107 -0.11 -0.52 -6.70
CA ALA A 107 -0.09 -0.90 -8.10
C ALA A 107 -1.22 -0.21 -8.86
N PRO A 108 -1.02 0.13 -10.16
CA PRO A 108 -2.06 0.74 -10.97
C PRO A 108 -3.32 -0.11 -11.01
N GLY A 109 -4.47 0.52 -10.99
CA GLY A 109 -5.74 -0.15 -11.11
C GLY A 109 -6.87 0.52 -10.35
N ARG A 110 -8.04 -0.10 -10.45
CA ARG A 110 -9.25 0.29 -9.72
C ARG A 110 -9.67 -0.86 -8.83
N TYR A 111 -9.84 -0.58 -7.56
CA TYR A 111 -10.10 -1.59 -6.55
C TYR A 111 -11.34 -1.25 -5.75
N ARG A 112 -12.04 -2.28 -5.30
CA ARG A 112 -13.18 -2.13 -4.39
C ARG A 112 -12.74 -2.18 -2.95
N VAL A 113 -13.38 -1.35 -2.14
CA VAL A 113 -13.31 -1.38 -0.68
C VAL A 113 -14.67 -1.77 -0.15
N ARG A 114 -14.71 -2.70 0.77
CA ARG A 114 -15.96 -3.16 1.42
C ARG A 114 -15.77 -3.30 2.92
N SER A 115 -16.88 -3.22 3.63
CA SER A 115 -16.91 -3.65 5.03
C SER A 115 -16.94 -5.18 5.11
N GLY A 116 -16.23 -5.75 6.07
CA GLY A 116 -16.33 -7.17 6.40
C GLY A 116 -17.64 -7.52 7.11
N ASN A 117 -18.35 -6.52 7.62
CA ASN A 117 -19.65 -6.69 8.27
C ASN A 117 -20.77 -6.69 7.22
N LEU A 118 -21.58 -7.76 7.18
CA LEU A 118 -22.66 -7.92 6.22
C LEU A 118 -23.69 -6.79 6.29
N VAL A 119 -24.07 -6.37 7.49
CA VAL A 119 -25.05 -5.29 7.70
C VAL A 119 -24.54 -3.98 7.12
N HIS A 120 -23.28 -3.63 7.40
CA HIS A 120 -22.67 -2.43 6.85
C HIS A 120 -22.59 -2.46 5.32
N ARG A 121 -22.29 -3.62 4.73
CA ARG A 121 -22.29 -3.79 3.27
C ARG A 121 -23.67 -3.59 2.66
N LEU A 122 -24.70 -4.16 3.29
CA LEU A 122 -26.07 -4.02 2.82
C LEU A 122 -26.59 -2.58 2.94
N LEU A 123 -26.03 -1.80 3.84
CA LEU A 123 -26.34 -0.38 4.00
C LEU A 123 -25.42 0.54 3.16
N GLY A 124 -24.65 -0.02 2.22
CA GLY A 124 -23.89 0.74 1.25
C GLY A 124 -22.49 1.16 1.70
N MET A 125 -21.93 0.58 2.77
CA MET A 125 -20.58 0.90 3.20
C MET A 125 -19.54 0.30 2.24
N SER A 126 -19.20 1.07 1.22
CA SER A 126 -18.23 0.72 0.19
C SER A 126 -17.53 1.96 -0.34
N ALA A 127 -16.39 1.77 -0.96
CA ALA A 127 -15.64 2.82 -1.65
C ALA A 127 -14.81 2.22 -2.78
N ARG A 128 -14.12 3.09 -3.51
CA ARG A 128 -13.17 2.69 -4.54
C ARG A 128 -11.79 3.26 -4.25
N ILE A 129 -10.78 2.50 -4.66
CA ILE A 129 -9.41 2.98 -4.70
C ILE A 129 -9.03 3.09 -6.17
N VAL A 130 -8.53 4.26 -6.57
CA VAL A 130 -8.07 4.54 -7.93
C VAL A 130 -6.59 4.83 -7.86
N VAL A 131 -5.78 4.00 -8.51
CA VAL A 131 -4.31 4.13 -8.56
C VAL A 131 -3.90 4.37 -10.00
N GLU A 132 -3.36 5.55 -10.26
CA GLU A 132 -2.93 5.99 -11.59
C GLU A 132 -1.47 6.44 -11.60
#